data_b1834458d806dd7be9303465acb1748a
#
_entry.id   b1834458d806dd7be9303465acb1748a
#
_cell.length_a   1.000
_cell.length_b   1.000
_cell.length_c   1.000
_cell.angle_alpha   90.00
_cell.angle_beta   90.00
_cell.angle_gamma   90.00
#
_symmetry.space_group_name_H-M   'P 1'
#
loop_
_entity.id
_entity.type
_entity.pdbx_description
1 polymer ?
#
loop_
_entity_poly.entity_id
_entity_poly.type
_entity_poly.pdbx_seq_one_letter_code
_entity_poly.pdbx_strand_id
1 'polypeptide(L)'
;MELRQLSVFVAVAEELSITKAAQRQHVVQSAVSATLQTLERQLGVQLVARTTHRVELTDAGRLFLPEARRVLAAAEEAQHVMQQLRGGLRGTLRLGTMQSEIVFGVSPPRLISRFTAAHPDMTVDVRTGGSVNHAEALRRGRLDLAYVALPPAEATGLILRQVYAETMGLVVPRGHRLAGRERVELTELADEPFVETSPAWGVRVAIDRAFIRAEASRVIRYEIADSRGVLEFVRHGLGIAIGPPMLSDPSLVLVPIGAHAPRLVISLATADRELSTPIREFLRIADQDA
;
A
#
# COMPACT_ATOMS: atom_id res chain seq x y z
N MET A 1 -27.69 -14.92 -11.83
CA MET A 1 -26.36 -14.45 -11.41
C MET A 1 -26.17 -14.73 -9.93
N GLU A 2 -25.12 -15.43 -9.54
CA GLU A 2 -24.83 -15.88 -8.15
C GLU A 2 -23.55 -15.23 -7.63
N LEU A 3 -23.43 -15.04 -6.31
CA LEU A 3 -22.23 -14.45 -5.69
C LEU A 3 -20.96 -15.23 -6.03
N ARG A 4 -21.06 -16.58 -6.09
CA ARG A 4 -19.94 -17.43 -6.49
C ARG A 4 -19.45 -17.14 -7.91
N GLN A 5 -20.35 -16.84 -8.84
CA GLN A 5 -19.98 -16.49 -10.21
C GLN A 5 -19.24 -15.15 -10.26
N LEU A 6 -19.69 -14.17 -9.47
CA LEU A 6 -19.03 -12.87 -9.34
C LEU A 6 -17.64 -13.02 -8.71
N SER A 7 -17.51 -13.82 -7.65
CA SER A 7 -16.22 -14.10 -6.99
C SER A 7 -15.21 -14.75 -7.96
N VAL A 8 -15.66 -15.71 -8.76
CA VAL A 8 -14.81 -16.36 -9.78
C VAL A 8 -14.39 -15.34 -10.86
N PHE A 9 -15.33 -14.52 -11.37
CA PHE A 9 -15.01 -13.49 -12.35
C PHE A 9 -13.99 -12.48 -11.80
N VAL A 10 -14.20 -11.96 -10.58
CA VAL A 10 -13.26 -11.03 -9.93
C VAL A 10 -11.88 -11.66 -9.77
N ALA A 11 -11.79 -12.92 -9.32
CA ALA A 11 -10.52 -13.63 -9.22
C ALA A 11 -9.80 -13.75 -10.57
N VAL A 12 -10.51 -14.10 -11.64
CA VAL A 12 -9.94 -14.17 -13.01
C VAL A 12 -9.48 -12.79 -13.48
N ALA A 13 -10.26 -11.74 -13.21
CA ALA A 13 -9.96 -10.36 -13.59
C ALA A 13 -8.70 -9.81 -12.88
N GLU A 14 -8.47 -10.23 -11.65
CA GLU A 14 -7.32 -9.78 -10.83
C GLU A 14 -6.04 -10.55 -11.15
N GLU A 15 -6.16 -11.86 -11.35
CA GLU A 15 -5.01 -12.73 -11.63
C GLU A 15 -4.61 -12.72 -13.11
N LEU A 16 -5.49 -12.28 -14.02
CA LEU A 16 -5.35 -12.41 -15.48
C LEU A 16 -4.90 -13.82 -15.89
N SER A 17 -5.34 -14.83 -15.13
CA SER A 17 -4.97 -16.23 -15.26
C SER A 17 -6.04 -17.12 -14.65
N ILE A 18 -6.60 -18.02 -15.44
CA ILE A 18 -7.61 -18.99 -14.96
C ILE A 18 -7.00 -19.96 -13.95
N THR A 19 -5.74 -20.37 -14.17
CA THR A 19 -5.04 -21.28 -13.26
C THR A 19 -4.80 -20.65 -11.89
N LYS A 20 -4.31 -19.40 -11.85
CA LYS A 20 -4.10 -18.69 -10.58
C LYS A 20 -5.43 -18.38 -9.87
N ALA A 21 -6.47 -18.01 -10.64
CA ALA A 21 -7.81 -17.81 -10.08
C ALA A 21 -8.36 -19.10 -9.48
N ALA A 22 -8.14 -20.26 -10.11
CA ALA A 22 -8.54 -21.57 -9.60
C ALA A 22 -7.82 -21.90 -8.28
N GLN A 23 -6.52 -21.68 -8.21
CA GLN A 23 -5.73 -21.84 -6.98
C GLN A 23 -6.26 -20.94 -5.86
N ARG A 24 -6.52 -19.67 -6.16
CA ARG A 24 -7.06 -18.70 -5.19
C ARG A 24 -8.46 -19.07 -4.69
N GLN A 25 -9.29 -19.66 -5.55
CA GLN A 25 -10.65 -20.11 -5.24
C GLN A 25 -10.71 -21.55 -4.68
N HIS A 26 -9.57 -22.23 -4.53
CA HIS A 26 -9.45 -23.61 -4.09
C HIS A 26 -10.32 -24.60 -4.89
N VAL A 27 -10.37 -24.41 -6.22
CA VAL A 27 -11.11 -25.25 -7.15
C VAL A 27 -10.26 -25.65 -8.35
N VAL A 28 -10.73 -26.60 -9.15
CA VAL A 28 -10.05 -26.98 -10.40
C VAL A 28 -10.30 -25.95 -11.51
N GLN A 29 -9.36 -25.81 -12.43
CA GLN A 29 -9.41 -24.83 -13.53
C GLN A 29 -10.67 -24.96 -14.41
N SER A 30 -11.13 -26.20 -14.65
CA SER A 30 -12.37 -26.46 -15.40
C SER A 30 -13.61 -25.85 -14.75
N ALA A 31 -13.68 -25.89 -13.42
CA ALA A 31 -14.79 -25.29 -12.67
C ALA A 31 -14.82 -23.77 -12.80
N VAL A 32 -13.65 -23.09 -12.73
CA VAL A 32 -13.55 -21.64 -12.97
C VAL A 32 -14.03 -21.31 -14.37
N SER A 33 -13.55 -22.05 -15.39
CA SER A 33 -13.94 -21.83 -16.79
C SER A 33 -15.44 -22.03 -17.01
N ALA A 34 -16.04 -23.08 -16.47
CA ALA A 34 -17.47 -23.35 -16.59
C ALA A 34 -18.32 -22.29 -15.87
N THR A 35 -17.91 -21.87 -14.68
CA THR A 35 -18.59 -20.81 -13.91
C THR A 35 -18.55 -19.48 -14.66
N LEU A 36 -17.40 -19.10 -15.20
CA LEU A 36 -17.26 -17.87 -15.99
C LEU A 36 -18.11 -17.90 -17.26
N GLN A 37 -18.10 -18.99 -18.03
CA GLN A 37 -18.94 -19.16 -19.22
C GLN A 37 -20.45 -19.06 -18.89
N THR A 38 -20.84 -19.61 -17.74
CA THR A 38 -22.23 -19.53 -17.30
C THR A 38 -22.63 -18.09 -16.98
N LEU A 39 -21.76 -17.32 -16.30
CA LEU A 39 -21.97 -15.91 -16.04
C LEU A 39 -22.07 -15.09 -17.34
N GLU A 40 -21.13 -15.26 -18.27
CA GLU A 40 -21.11 -14.59 -19.57
C GLU A 40 -22.38 -14.89 -20.38
N ARG A 41 -22.84 -16.14 -20.37
CA ARG A 41 -24.08 -16.54 -21.02
C ARG A 41 -25.32 -15.86 -20.38
N GLN A 42 -25.37 -15.75 -19.07
CA GLN A 42 -26.45 -15.07 -18.36
C GLN A 42 -26.48 -13.56 -18.63
N LEU A 43 -25.32 -12.94 -18.82
CA LEU A 43 -25.20 -11.50 -19.13
C LEU A 43 -25.31 -11.21 -20.62
N GLY A 44 -25.20 -12.22 -21.49
CA GLY A 44 -25.24 -12.07 -22.93
C GLY A 44 -24.01 -11.41 -23.55
N VAL A 45 -22.93 -11.27 -22.77
CA VAL A 45 -21.67 -10.64 -23.19
C VAL A 45 -20.46 -11.40 -22.67
N GLN A 46 -19.36 -11.36 -23.42
CA GLN A 46 -18.08 -11.87 -22.95
C GLN A 46 -17.40 -10.84 -22.04
N LEU A 47 -16.99 -11.28 -20.86
CA LEU A 47 -16.26 -10.48 -19.89
C LEU A 47 -14.76 -10.65 -20.01
N VAL A 48 -14.32 -11.80 -20.50
CA VAL A 48 -12.93 -12.20 -20.63
C VAL A 48 -12.62 -12.66 -22.04
N ALA A 49 -11.62 -12.05 -22.67
CA ALA A 49 -11.05 -12.50 -23.93
C ALA A 49 -9.97 -13.55 -23.63
N ARG A 50 -10.04 -14.70 -24.30
CA ARG A 50 -9.05 -15.77 -24.23
C ARG A 50 -8.25 -15.79 -25.52
N THR A 51 -6.99 -15.45 -25.45
CA THR A 51 -6.03 -15.78 -26.50
C THR A 51 -5.26 -17.05 -26.09
N THR A 52 -4.57 -17.68 -27.02
CA THR A 52 -3.77 -18.91 -26.77
C THR A 52 -2.71 -18.72 -25.69
N HIS A 53 -2.38 -17.46 -25.32
CA HIS A 53 -1.29 -17.14 -24.38
C HIS A 53 -1.65 -16.17 -23.27
N ARG A 54 -2.84 -15.53 -23.28
CA ARG A 54 -3.21 -14.52 -22.29
C ARG A 54 -4.71 -14.49 -22.00
N VAL A 55 -5.03 -14.14 -20.77
CA VAL A 55 -6.39 -13.82 -20.32
C VAL A 55 -6.46 -12.31 -20.14
N GLU A 56 -7.36 -11.65 -20.82
CA GLU A 56 -7.56 -10.19 -20.76
C GLU A 56 -9.03 -9.86 -20.55
N LEU A 57 -9.31 -8.75 -19.89
CA LEU A 57 -10.69 -8.26 -19.75
C LEU A 57 -11.14 -7.63 -21.08
N THR A 58 -12.36 -7.94 -21.50
CA THR A 58 -13.06 -7.17 -22.52
C THR A 58 -13.48 -5.80 -22.02
N ASP A 59 -13.97 -4.91 -22.88
CA ASP A 59 -14.56 -3.62 -22.42
C ASP A 59 -15.73 -3.86 -21.48
N ALA A 60 -16.60 -4.83 -21.77
CA ALA A 60 -17.68 -5.25 -20.88
C ALA A 60 -17.13 -5.76 -19.53
N GLY A 61 -16.05 -6.55 -19.54
CA GLY A 61 -15.40 -7.02 -18.32
C GLY A 61 -14.81 -5.89 -17.48
N ARG A 62 -14.20 -4.89 -18.11
CA ARG A 62 -13.68 -3.69 -17.41
C ARG A 62 -14.79 -2.87 -16.76
N LEU A 63 -15.92 -2.70 -17.45
CA LEU A 63 -17.09 -2.01 -16.91
C LEU A 63 -17.78 -2.82 -15.80
N PHE A 64 -17.86 -4.13 -15.95
CA PHE A 64 -18.57 -4.99 -15.00
C PHE A 64 -17.76 -5.28 -13.72
N LEU A 65 -16.44 -5.22 -13.76
CA LEU A 65 -15.57 -5.54 -12.62
C LEU A 65 -15.88 -4.69 -11.35
N PRO A 66 -16.00 -3.34 -11.43
CA PRO A 66 -16.36 -2.54 -10.26
C PRO A 66 -17.74 -2.91 -9.71
N GLU A 67 -18.71 -3.22 -10.57
CA GLU A 67 -20.06 -3.59 -10.16
C GLU A 67 -20.07 -4.96 -9.44
N ALA A 68 -19.36 -5.94 -10.01
CA ALA A 68 -19.23 -7.25 -9.38
C ALA A 68 -18.60 -7.15 -7.97
N ARG A 69 -17.60 -6.29 -7.81
CA ARG A 69 -16.98 -6.01 -6.50
C ARG A 69 -17.96 -5.36 -5.53
N ARG A 70 -18.77 -4.40 -5.99
CA ARG A 70 -19.78 -3.74 -5.15
C ARG A 70 -20.82 -4.73 -4.62
N VAL A 71 -21.29 -5.64 -5.49
CA VAL A 71 -22.26 -6.67 -5.07
C VAL A 71 -21.65 -7.61 -4.04
N LEU A 72 -20.39 -8.06 -4.23
CA LEU A 72 -19.71 -8.92 -3.27
C LEU A 72 -19.49 -8.20 -1.93
N ALA A 73 -19.08 -6.94 -1.94
CA ALA A 73 -18.91 -6.14 -0.74
C ALA A 73 -20.24 -5.93 0.03
N ALA A 74 -21.34 -5.68 -0.69
CA ALA A 74 -22.66 -5.55 -0.07
C ALA A 74 -23.15 -6.86 0.55
N ALA A 75 -22.85 -7.99 -0.07
CA ALA A 75 -23.17 -9.32 0.49
C ALA A 75 -22.34 -9.62 1.75
N GLU A 76 -21.06 -9.29 1.76
CA GLU A 76 -20.18 -9.38 2.94
C GLU A 76 -20.71 -8.48 4.07
N GLU A 77 -21.10 -7.24 3.78
CA GLU A 77 -21.64 -6.31 4.77
C GLU A 77 -22.97 -6.84 5.38
N ALA A 78 -23.87 -7.38 4.56
CA ALA A 78 -25.10 -7.98 5.06
C ALA A 78 -24.82 -9.16 6.02
N GLN A 79 -23.82 -9.98 5.73
CA GLN A 79 -23.36 -11.02 6.63
C GLN A 79 -22.77 -10.45 7.94
N HIS A 80 -21.97 -9.40 7.86
CA HIS A 80 -21.39 -8.73 9.02
C HIS A 80 -22.46 -8.15 9.94
N VAL A 81 -23.50 -7.47 9.39
CA VAL A 81 -24.63 -6.95 10.16
C VAL A 81 -25.34 -8.06 10.94
N MET A 82 -25.59 -9.19 10.30
CA MET A 82 -26.21 -10.34 10.96
C MET A 82 -25.30 -11.00 12.01
N GLN A 83 -24.00 -10.96 11.81
CA GLN A 83 -23.01 -11.47 12.76
C GLN A 83 -22.88 -10.58 14.00
N GLN A 84 -22.99 -9.26 13.85
CA GLN A 84 -23.05 -8.33 15.00
C GLN A 84 -24.20 -8.64 15.94
N LEU A 85 -25.36 -9.01 15.41
CA LEU A 85 -26.52 -9.45 16.21
C LEU A 85 -26.26 -10.75 16.99
N ARG A 86 -25.26 -11.54 16.59
CA ARG A 86 -24.87 -12.80 17.23
C ARG A 86 -23.67 -12.68 18.19
N GLY A 87 -23.19 -11.45 18.47
CA GLY A 87 -22.23 -11.20 19.54
C GLY A 87 -20.76 -11.06 19.15
N GLY A 88 -20.42 -10.67 17.91
CA GLY A 88 -19.04 -10.31 17.57
C GLY A 88 -18.75 -10.17 16.09
N LEU A 89 -17.71 -9.38 15.76
CA LEU A 89 -17.17 -9.33 14.41
C LEU A 89 -16.42 -10.62 14.08
N ARG A 90 -16.62 -11.14 12.87
CA ARG A 90 -15.92 -12.32 12.34
C ARG A 90 -15.46 -12.08 10.92
N GLY A 91 -14.40 -12.78 10.49
CA GLY A 91 -13.87 -12.69 9.13
C GLY A 91 -12.43 -12.23 9.09
N THR A 92 -12.01 -11.71 7.94
CA THR A 92 -10.62 -11.27 7.71
C THR A 92 -10.59 -9.80 7.33
N LEU A 93 -9.79 -9.02 8.05
CA LEU A 93 -9.43 -7.64 7.72
C LEU A 93 -8.07 -7.65 7.01
N ARG A 94 -8.01 -7.13 5.78
CA ARG A 94 -6.79 -7.11 4.95
C ARG A 94 -6.09 -5.78 5.12
N LEU A 95 -4.95 -5.78 5.80
CA LEU A 95 -4.19 -4.59 6.16
C LEU A 95 -2.86 -4.54 5.38
N GLY A 96 -2.67 -3.48 4.60
CA GLY A 96 -1.38 -3.17 3.98
C GLY A 96 -0.47 -2.43 4.95
N THR A 97 0.78 -2.89 5.07
CA THR A 97 1.80 -2.25 5.91
C THR A 97 3.04 -1.91 5.09
N MET A 98 3.80 -0.89 5.53
CA MET A 98 5.13 -0.56 5.01
C MET A 98 6.20 -1.19 5.92
N GLN A 99 7.42 -1.42 5.44
CA GLN A 99 8.47 -2.02 6.25
C GLN A 99 8.97 -1.12 7.39
N SER A 100 8.77 0.18 7.28
CA SER A 100 9.40 1.19 8.15
C SER A 100 8.50 1.74 9.26
N GLU A 101 7.28 1.23 9.44
CA GLU A 101 6.26 1.84 10.31
C GLU A 101 6.64 1.86 11.78
N ILE A 102 7.33 0.81 12.24
CA ILE A 102 7.80 0.72 13.63
C ILE A 102 8.81 1.84 13.94
N VAL A 103 9.48 2.37 12.90
CA VAL A 103 10.50 3.42 13.04
C VAL A 103 9.88 4.81 13.27
N PHE A 104 8.61 5.00 12.89
CA PHE A 104 7.96 6.33 12.88
C PHE A 104 6.96 6.56 14.01
N GLY A 105 7.05 5.81 15.10
CA GLY A 105 6.09 5.95 16.20
C GLY A 105 4.70 5.37 15.92
N VAL A 106 4.42 5.01 14.68
CA VAL A 106 3.23 4.25 14.28
C VAL A 106 3.49 2.77 14.53
N SER A 107 2.67 2.12 15.31
CA SER A 107 2.81 0.70 15.63
C SER A 107 1.62 -0.12 15.14
N PRO A 108 1.60 -0.53 13.86
CA PRO A 108 0.56 -1.43 13.35
C PRO A 108 0.40 -2.70 14.20
N PRO A 109 1.48 -3.36 14.70
CA PRO A 109 1.32 -4.50 15.59
C PRO A 109 0.54 -4.19 16.88
N ARG A 110 0.75 -3.01 17.47
CA ARG A 110 0.00 -2.60 18.66
C ARG A 110 -1.50 -2.43 18.34
N LEU A 111 -1.82 -1.74 17.25
CA LEU A 111 -3.19 -1.54 16.81
C LEU A 111 -3.88 -2.86 16.45
N ILE A 112 -3.18 -3.77 15.74
CA ILE A 112 -3.67 -5.11 15.43
C ILE A 112 -3.95 -5.90 16.71
N SER A 113 -3.02 -5.87 17.67
CA SER A 113 -3.19 -6.55 18.96
C SER A 113 -4.43 -6.07 19.71
N ARG A 114 -4.69 -4.76 19.75
CA ARG A 114 -5.89 -4.21 20.37
C ARG A 114 -7.17 -4.61 19.64
N PHE A 115 -7.13 -4.55 18.30
CA PHE A 115 -8.27 -4.95 17.48
C PHE A 115 -8.62 -6.44 17.66
N THR A 116 -7.62 -7.32 17.61
CA THR A 116 -7.84 -8.77 17.79
C THR A 116 -8.22 -9.15 19.22
N ALA A 117 -7.75 -8.41 20.22
CA ALA A 117 -8.18 -8.59 21.60
C ALA A 117 -9.66 -8.19 21.80
N ALA A 118 -10.11 -7.13 21.15
CA ALA A 118 -11.51 -6.70 21.17
C ALA A 118 -12.42 -7.61 20.31
N HIS A 119 -11.87 -8.23 19.27
CA HIS A 119 -12.61 -9.06 18.30
C HIS A 119 -11.87 -10.38 18.04
N PRO A 120 -11.93 -11.35 18.97
CA PRO A 120 -11.15 -12.61 18.88
C PRO A 120 -11.46 -13.48 17.66
N ASP A 121 -12.67 -13.35 17.11
CA ASP A 121 -13.10 -14.09 15.92
C ASP A 121 -12.68 -13.40 14.59
N MET A 122 -11.99 -12.25 14.65
CA MET A 122 -11.43 -11.59 13.49
C MET A 122 -10.00 -12.03 13.24
N THR A 123 -9.68 -12.27 11.98
CA THR A 123 -8.31 -12.45 11.50
C THR A 123 -7.83 -11.18 10.81
N VAL A 124 -6.57 -10.79 11.02
CA VAL A 124 -5.94 -9.69 10.27
C VAL A 124 -4.90 -10.29 9.32
N ASP A 125 -5.16 -10.18 8.01
CA ASP A 125 -4.21 -10.55 6.95
C ASP A 125 -3.30 -9.34 6.67
N VAL A 126 -2.05 -9.42 7.09
CA VAL A 126 -1.08 -8.32 6.95
C VAL A 126 -0.21 -8.54 5.71
N ARG A 127 -0.16 -7.53 4.84
CA ARG A 127 0.64 -7.54 3.61
C ARG A 127 1.59 -6.37 3.58
N THR A 128 2.88 -6.64 3.49
CA THR A 128 3.92 -5.62 3.36
C THR A 128 4.11 -5.21 1.90
N GLY A 129 4.23 -3.91 1.65
CA GLY A 129 4.45 -3.39 0.29
C GLY A 129 4.63 -1.88 0.22
N GLY A 130 4.90 -1.38 -0.97
CA GLY A 130 5.05 0.05 -1.24
C GLY A 130 3.71 0.78 -1.31
N SER A 131 3.72 2.07 -0.99
CA SER A 131 2.52 2.92 -0.94
C SER A 131 1.73 2.96 -2.24
N VAL A 132 2.40 2.97 -3.39
CA VAL A 132 1.77 2.96 -4.71
C VAL A 132 1.00 1.65 -4.93
N ASN A 133 1.61 0.51 -4.57
CA ASN A 133 0.98 -0.81 -4.70
C ASN A 133 -0.20 -0.96 -3.73
N HIS A 134 -0.09 -0.41 -2.52
CA HIS A 134 -1.18 -0.40 -1.54
C HIS A 134 -2.36 0.44 -2.00
N ALA A 135 -2.11 1.63 -2.54
CA ALA A 135 -3.15 2.48 -3.11
C ALA A 135 -3.95 1.76 -4.20
N GLU A 136 -3.24 1.07 -5.10
CA GLU A 136 -3.88 0.29 -6.14
C GLU A 136 -4.65 -0.92 -5.58
N ALA A 137 -4.12 -1.58 -4.56
CA ALA A 137 -4.78 -2.70 -3.89
C ALA A 137 -6.07 -2.26 -3.16
N LEU A 138 -6.07 -1.07 -2.52
CA LEU A 138 -7.25 -0.46 -1.90
C LEU A 138 -8.34 -0.15 -2.95
N ARG A 139 -7.97 0.54 -4.05
CA ARG A 139 -8.91 0.85 -5.15
C ARG A 139 -9.54 -0.40 -5.73
N ARG A 140 -8.76 -1.48 -5.85
CA ARG A 140 -9.22 -2.78 -6.37
C ARG A 140 -9.92 -3.65 -5.31
N GLY A 141 -10.05 -3.21 -4.07
CA GLY A 141 -10.66 -3.99 -2.98
C GLY A 141 -9.86 -5.23 -2.58
N ARG A 142 -8.55 -5.28 -2.86
CA ARG A 142 -7.64 -6.34 -2.42
C ARG A 142 -7.08 -6.10 -1.02
N LEU A 143 -7.15 -4.84 -0.56
CA LEU A 143 -6.92 -4.42 0.82
C LEU A 143 -8.14 -3.64 1.32
N ASP A 144 -8.35 -3.68 2.61
CA ASP A 144 -9.41 -2.95 3.32
C ASP A 144 -8.88 -1.65 3.90
N LEU A 145 -7.69 -1.70 4.48
CA LEU A 145 -6.92 -0.55 4.96
C LEU A 145 -5.46 -0.69 4.55
N ALA A 146 -4.75 0.42 4.46
CA ALA A 146 -3.30 0.38 4.32
C ALA A 146 -2.64 1.62 4.89
N TYR A 147 -1.46 1.46 5.47
CA TYR A 147 -0.54 2.56 5.69
C TYR A 147 0.10 2.94 4.36
N VAL A 148 0.02 4.22 4.02
CA VAL A 148 0.59 4.77 2.79
C VAL A 148 1.28 6.11 3.10
N ALA A 149 2.34 6.39 2.37
CA ALA A 149 2.96 7.71 2.32
C ALA A 149 2.84 8.23 0.88
N LEU A 150 1.67 8.78 0.57
CA LEU A 150 1.34 9.33 -0.73
C LEU A 150 0.89 10.78 -0.59
N PRO A 151 1.26 11.64 -1.54
CA PRO A 151 0.72 12.98 -1.60
C PRO A 151 -0.75 12.95 -2.06
N PRO A 152 -1.55 13.95 -1.68
CA PRO A 152 -2.98 14.01 -2.01
C PRO A 152 -3.28 13.83 -3.51
N ALA A 153 -2.43 14.35 -4.39
CA ALA A 153 -2.62 14.21 -5.84
C ALA A 153 -2.54 12.76 -6.36
N GLU A 154 -1.87 11.86 -5.63
CA GLU A 154 -1.78 10.43 -5.98
C GLU A 154 -2.77 9.57 -5.20
N ALA A 155 -3.53 10.18 -4.29
CA ALA A 155 -4.51 9.52 -3.44
C ALA A 155 -5.94 9.55 -3.99
N THR A 156 -6.14 9.85 -5.28
CA THR A 156 -7.46 9.87 -5.90
C THR A 156 -8.22 8.56 -5.65
N GLY A 157 -9.47 8.64 -5.20
CA GLY A 157 -10.30 7.49 -4.83
C GLY A 157 -9.93 6.83 -3.51
N LEU A 158 -9.14 7.52 -2.68
CA LEU A 158 -8.80 7.10 -1.32
C LEU A 158 -9.13 8.20 -0.31
N ILE A 159 -9.52 7.78 0.88
CA ILE A 159 -9.63 8.65 2.07
C ILE A 159 -8.35 8.44 2.88
N LEU A 160 -7.62 9.52 3.11
CA LEU A 160 -6.38 9.52 3.87
C LEU A 160 -6.61 10.09 5.29
N ARG A 161 -6.22 9.33 6.29
CA ARG A 161 -6.21 9.73 7.69
C ARG A 161 -4.76 9.81 8.14
N GLN A 162 -4.21 11.03 8.25
CA GLN A 162 -2.82 11.25 8.62
C GLN A 162 -2.55 10.71 10.04
N VAL A 163 -1.51 9.88 10.16
CA VAL A 163 -1.06 9.31 11.45
C VAL A 163 0.35 9.76 11.83
N TYR A 164 1.14 10.24 10.86
CA TYR A 164 2.50 10.73 11.09
C TYR A 164 2.88 11.77 10.04
N ALA A 165 3.70 12.74 10.42
CA ALA A 165 4.31 13.68 9.48
C ALA A 165 5.63 14.20 10.03
N GLU A 166 6.69 14.16 9.18
CA GLU A 166 8.03 14.61 9.56
C GLU A 166 8.77 15.16 8.34
N THR A 167 9.64 16.13 8.58
CA THR A 167 10.55 16.67 7.55
C THR A 167 11.79 15.80 7.49
N MET A 168 12.15 15.35 6.30
CA MET A 168 13.34 14.51 6.07
C MET A 168 14.59 15.37 5.91
N GLY A 169 15.74 14.80 6.28
CA GLY A 169 17.06 15.38 6.12
C GLY A 169 17.97 14.49 5.29
N LEU A 170 19.12 15.02 4.94
CA LEU A 170 20.20 14.29 4.29
C LEU A 170 20.91 13.39 5.31
N VAL A 171 21.04 12.11 5.00
CA VAL A 171 21.73 11.10 5.83
C VAL A 171 23.09 10.80 5.21
N VAL A 172 24.15 11.04 5.96
CA VAL A 172 25.53 10.84 5.52
C VAL A 172 26.38 10.21 6.61
N PRO A 173 27.48 9.52 6.29
CA PRO A 173 28.46 9.08 7.29
C PRO A 173 29.07 10.29 8.03
N ARG A 174 29.48 10.10 9.30
CA ARG A 174 30.13 11.17 10.09
C ARG A 174 31.34 11.79 9.42
N GLY A 175 32.09 11.05 8.63
CA GLY A 175 33.28 11.52 7.89
C GLY A 175 32.96 12.18 6.54
N HIS A 176 31.71 12.28 6.17
CA HIS A 176 31.33 12.86 4.88
C HIS A 176 31.53 14.39 4.88
N ARG A 177 31.92 14.97 3.74
CA ARG A 177 32.16 16.43 3.59
C ARG A 177 30.96 17.31 3.98
N LEU A 178 29.75 16.77 3.90
CA LEU A 178 28.52 17.50 4.25
C LEU A 178 28.08 17.29 5.72
N ALA A 179 28.71 16.39 6.49
CA ALA A 179 28.28 16.06 7.85
C ALA A 179 28.34 17.23 8.84
N GLY A 180 29.22 18.22 8.60
CA GLY A 180 29.36 19.41 9.44
C GLY A 180 28.56 20.64 8.98
N ARG A 181 27.72 20.50 7.95
CA ARG A 181 26.91 21.60 7.42
C ARG A 181 25.69 21.84 8.30
N GLU A 182 25.36 23.08 8.57
CA GLU A 182 24.11 23.46 9.25
C GLU A 182 22.89 23.12 8.39
N ARG A 183 23.02 23.22 7.07
CA ARG A 183 21.99 22.95 6.09
C ARG A 183 22.60 22.71 4.71
N VAL A 184 21.89 21.97 3.87
CA VAL A 184 22.20 21.77 2.45
C VAL A 184 20.97 22.04 1.59
N GLU A 185 21.19 22.47 0.35
CA GLU A 185 20.11 22.56 -0.64
C GLU A 185 20.17 21.35 -1.58
N LEU A 186 19.02 20.91 -2.13
CA LEU A 186 18.95 19.73 -3.01
C LEU A 186 19.81 19.92 -4.28
N THR A 187 19.96 21.15 -4.74
CA THR A 187 20.80 21.49 -5.91
C THR A 187 22.30 21.26 -5.67
N GLU A 188 22.75 21.28 -4.41
CA GLU A 188 24.16 21.01 -4.05
C GLU A 188 24.50 19.51 -4.07
N LEU A 189 23.48 18.64 -4.24
CA LEU A 189 23.62 17.18 -4.14
C LEU A 189 23.68 16.49 -5.51
N ALA A 190 23.69 17.22 -6.61
CA ALA A 190 23.58 16.68 -7.97
C ALA A 190 24.67 15.65 -8.32
N ASP A 191 25.90 15.85 -7.81
CA ASP A 191 27.06 14.99 -8.10
C ASP A 191 27.25 13.86 -7.06
N GLU A 192 26.42 13.83 -6.02
CA GLU A 192 26.53 12.80 -4.97
C GLU A 192 25.86 11.50 -5.42
N PRO A 193 26.48 10.34 -5.13
CA PRO A 193 25.83 9.05 -5.39
C PRO A 193 24.74 8.79 -4.35
N PHE A 194 23.49 8.64 -4.80
CA PHE A 194 22.36 8.33 -3.93
C PHE A 194 22.14 6.82 -3.77
N VAL A 195 21.79 6.45 -2.55
CA VAL A 195 21.21 5.16 -2.19
C VAL A 195 19.75 5.38 -1.86
N GLU A 196 18.84 4.77 -2.60
CA GLU A 196 17.41 5.01 -2.45
C GLU A 196 16.59 3.73 -2.42
N THR A 197 15.34 3.85 -2.00
CA THR A 197 14.37 2.76 -2.09
C THR A 197 13.74 2.73 -3.49
N SER A 198 13.01 1.64 -3.78
CA SER A 198 12.24 1.48 -5.03
C SER A 198 11.21 2.62 -5.22
N PRO A 199 10.92 3.01 -6.47
CA PRO A 199 9.93 4.05 -6.80
C PRO A 199 8.51 3.81 -6.24
N ALA A 200 8.16 2.56 -5.92
CA ALA A 200 6.85 2.24 -5.31
C ALA A 200 6.72 2.67 -3.85
N TRP A 201 7.83 3.03 -3.18
CA TRP A 201 7.83 3.43 -1.77
C TRP A 201 7.52 4.92 -1.60
N GLY A 202 6.68 5.24 -0.61
CA GLY A 202 6.25 6.61 -0.38
C GLY A 202 7.37 7.58 0.03
N VAL A 203 8.42 7.10 0.70
CA VAL A 203 9.65 7.87 0.97
C VAL A 203 10.26 8.33 -0.34
N ARG A 204 10.43 7.42 -1.30
CA ARG A 204 10.97 7.72 -2.62
C ARG A 204 10.09 8.71 -3.39
N VAL A 205 8.77 8.52 -3.38
CA VAL A 205 7.80 9.46 -3.99
C VAL A 205 7.96 10.88 -3.42
N ALA A 206 8.12 11.00 -2.10
CA ALA A 206 8.31 12.31 -1.46
C ALA A 206 9.63 12.97 -1.85
N ILE A 207 10.70 12.18 -1.95
CA ILE A 207 12.03 12.66 -2.39
C ILE A 207 12.00 13.10 -3.85
N ASP A 208 11.47 12.27 -4.76
CA ASP A 208 11.36 12.60 -6.19
C ASP A 208 10.65 13.92 -6.41
N ARG A 209 9.53 14.15 -5.71
CA ARG A 209 8.79 15.41 -5.77
C ARG A 209 9.56 16.61 -5.22
N ALA A 210 10.37 16.41 -4.20
CA ALA A 210 11.21 17.46 -3.66
C ALA A 210 12.28 17.91 -4.68
N PHE A 211 12.92 16.95 -5.34
CA PHE A 211 13.89 17.25 -6.42
C PHE A 211 13.23 17.93 -7.61
N ILE A 212 12.02 17.50 -8.03
CA ILE A 212 11.27 18.18 -9.09
C ILE A 212 10.95 19.64 -8.70
N ARG A 213 10.47 19.88 -7.46
CA ARG A 213 10.18 21.27 -7.01
C ARG A 213 11.42 22.14 -6.88
N ALA A 214 12.56 21.54 -6.59
CA ALA A 214 13.84 22.23 -6.49
C ALA A 214 14.51 22.44 -7.85
N GLU A 215 13.92 21.93 -8.94
CA GLU A 215 14.54 21.88 -10.29
C GLU A 215 15.95 21.26 -10.24
N ALA A 216 16.14 20.29 -9.34
CA ALA A 216 17.41 19.63 -9.07
C ALA A 216 17.41 18.20 -9.64
N SER A 217 18.59 17.73 -10.00
CA SER A 217 18.86 16.35 -10.41
C SER A 217 19.66 15.61 -9.33
N ARG A 218 19.67 14.28 -9.40
CA ARG A 218 20.52 13.41 -8.59
C ARG A 218 20.89 12.13 -9.31
N VAL A 219 21.97 11.51 -8.90
CA VAL A 219 22.44 10.25 -9.45
C VAL A 219 22.10 9.12 -8.47
N ILE A 220 21.09 8.31 -8.79
CA ILE A 220 20.75 7.12 -8.01
C ILE A 220 21.67 5.98 -8.44
N ARG A 221 22.59 5.61 -7.56
CA ARG A 221 23.58 4.58 -7.83
C ARG A 221 23.15 3.19 -7.34
N TYR A 222 22.37 3.17 -6.26
CA TYR A 222 21.89 1.93 -5.67
C TYR A 222 20.42 2.07 -5.34
N GLU A 223 19.65 1.04 -5.73
CA GLU A 223 18.25 0.90 -5.35
C GLU A 223 18.11 -0.32 -4.43
N ILE A 224 17.65 -0.10 -3.22
CA ILE A 224 17.59 -1.09 -2.14
C ILE A 224 16.13 -1.31 -1.73
N ALA A 225 15.79 -2.55 -1.39
CA ALA A 225 14.41 -2.93 -1.11
C ALA A 225 13.81 -2.29 0.15
N ASP A 226 14.64 -1.90 1.13
CA ASP A 226 14.19 -1.40 2.43
C ASP A 226 15.12 -0.34 3.03
N SER A 227 14.58 0.44 3.98
CA SER A 227 15.29 1.56 4.60
C SER A 227 16.51 1.13 5.43
N ARG A 228 16.51 -0.07 6.01
CA ARG A 228 17.68 -0.57 6.76
C ARG A 228 18.85 -0.84 5.82
N GLY A 229 18.56 -1.49 4.68
CA GLY A 229 19.55 -1.70 3.64
C GLY A 229 20.11 -0.38 3.11
N VAL A 230 19.28 0.64 2.91
CA VAL A 230 19.74 1.99 2.51
C VAL A 230 20.74 2.53 3.54
N LEU A 231 20.45 2.46 4.84
CA LEU A 231 21.36 2.96 5.88
C LEU A 231 22.67 2.16 5.95
N GLU A 232 22.64 0.84 5.72
CA GLU A 232 23.86 0.03 5.65
C GLU A 232 24.79 0.49 4.50
N PHE A 233 24.24 0.75 3.33
CA PHE A 233 25.01 1.27 2.20
C PHE A 233 25.61 2.64 2.50
N VAL A 234 24.81 3.53 3.12
CA VAL A 234 25.31 4.85 3.53
C VAL A 234 26.41 4.72 4.58
N ARG A 235 26.24 3.85 5.57
CA ARG A 235 27.25 3.59 6.61
C ARG A 235 28.61 3.17 6.04
N HIS A 236 28.58 2.38 4.98
CA HIS A 236 29.79 1.93 4.30
C HIS A 236 30.33 2.92 3.26
N GLY A 237 29.77 4.15 3.19
CA GLY A 237 30.28 5.20 2.29
C GLY A 237 29.98 4.96 0.82
N LEU A 238 29.00 4.11 0.49
CA LEU A 238 28.63 3.80 -0.89
C LEU A 238 27.78 4.90 -1.54
N GLY A 239 27.29 5.84 -0.73
CA GLY A 239 26.49 6.97 -1.17
C GLY A 239 25.84 7.71 -0.01
N ILE A 240 24.94 8.62 -0.35
CA ILE A 240 24.12 9.39 0.60
C ILE A 240 22.65 9.00 0.44
N ALA A 241 21.83 9.33 1.44
CA ALA A 241 20.39 9.10 1.38
C ALA A 241 19.62 10.29 1.96
N ILE A 242 18.32 10.35 1.70
CA ILE A 242 17.40 11.26 2.39
C ILE A 242 16.43 10.41 3.21
N GLY A 243 16.24 10.80 4.46
CA GLY A 243 15.37 10.05 5.37
C GLY A 243 14.88 10.87 6.55
N PRO A 244 13.94 10.34 7.33
CA PRO A 244 13.40 11.00 8.51
C PRO A 244 14.40 10.98 9.69
N PRO A 245 14.26 11.93 10.66
CA PRO A 245 15.23 12.11 11.76
C PRO A 245 15.28 10.92 12.73
N MET A 246 14.30 10.04 12.74
CA MET A 246 14.27 8.86 13.65
C MET A 246 15.20 7.72 13.22
N LEU A 247 15.92 7.86 12.13
CA LEU A 247 16.97 6.92 11.73
C LEU A 247 18.23 7.16 12.57
N SER A 248 18.12 6.97 13.89
CA SER A 248 19.25 7.19 14.82
C SER A 248 20.25 6.06 14.71
N ASP A 249 21.30 6.31 13.97
CA ASP A 249 22.50 5.49 13.92
C ASP A 249 23.67 6.39 14.35
N PRO A 250 24.45 6.02 15.39
CA PRO A 250 25.56 6.84 15.88
C PRO A 250 26.67 7.09 14.85
N SER A 251 26.77 6.26 13.82
CA SER A 251 27.77 6.38 12.75
C SER A 251 27.32 7.32 11.63
N LEU A 252 26.06 7.70 11.60
CA LEU A 252 25.45 8.55 10.60
C LEU A 252 25.13 9.95 11.17
N VAL A 253 25.01 10.92 10.30
CA VAL A 253 24.62 12.30 10.62
C VAL A 253 23.42 12.66 9.74
N LEU A 254 22.41 13.23 10.36
CA LEU A 254 21.30 13.85 9.64
C LEU A 254 21.59 15.35 9.49
N VAL A 255 21.71 15.80 8.24
CA VAL A 255 21.91 17.20 7.91
C VAL A 255 20.59 17.78 7.42
N PRO A 256 20.12 18.90 7.98
CA PRO A 256 18.91 19.56 7.52
C PRO A 256 18.97 19.93 6.04
N ILE A 257 17.85 19.77 5.32
CA ILE A 257 17.67 20.25 3.95
C ILE A 257 16.90 21.57 4.00
N GLY A 258 17.24 22.50 3.11
CA GLY A 258 16.67 23.84 3.08
C GLY A 258 15.24 23.92 2.53
N ALA A 259 15.00 24.89 1.64
CA ALA A 259 13.66 25.31 1.24
C ALA A 259 12.76 24.18 0.66
N HIS A 260 13.36 23.20 0.01
CA HIS A 260 12.64 22.09 -0.65
C HIS A 260 12.77 20.76 0.09
N ALA A 261 13.00 20.78 1.42
CA ALA A 261 13.10 19.57 2.23
C ALA A 261 11.90 18.65 1.98
N PRO A 262 12.14 17.36 1.66
CA PRO A 262 11.04 16.42 1.49
C PRO A 262 10.33 16.21 2.82
N ARG A 263 9.00 16.04 2.78
CA ARG A 263 8.20 15.72 3.96
C ARG A 263 7.58 14.35 3.80
N LEU A 264 7.84 13.49 4.76
CA LEU A 264 7.18 12.20 4.87
C LEU A 264 5.87 12.38 5.63
N VAL A 265 4.77 12.03 5.00
CA VAL A 265 3.44 12.00 5.62
C VAL A 265 2.92 10.59 5.49
N ILE A 266 2.70 9.91 6.60
CA ILE A 266 2.09 8.58 6.63
C ILE A 266 0.62 8.72 7.00
N SER A 267 -0.24 8.07 6.23
CA SER A 267 -1.67 8.02 6.46
C SER A 267 -2.17 6.59 6.50
N LEU A 268 -3.15 6.32 7.36
CA LEU A 268 -3.98 5.14 7.27
C LEU A 268 -5.06 5.42 6.22
N ALA A 269 -5.04 4.68 5.12
CA ALA A 269 -5.87 4.89 3.94
C ALA A 269 -6.95 3.82 3.81
N THR A 270 -8.12 4.25 3.33
CA THR A 270 -9.20 3.38 2.86
C THR A 270 -9.60 3.77 1.44
N ALA A 271 -10.29 2.90 0.72
CA ALA A 271 -10.94 3.30 -0.51
C ALA A 271 -12.07 4.30 -0.20
N ASP A 272 -12.27 5.27 -1.11
CA ASP A 272 -13.39 6.25 -1.04
C ASP A 272 -14.69 5.55 -1.46
N ARG A 273 -15.25 4.80 -0.52
CA ARG A 273 -16.52 4.07 -0.62
C ARG A 273 -17.08 3.82 0.78
N GLU A 274 -18.31 3.32 0.85
CA GLU A 274 -18.89 2.90 2.12
C GLU A 274 -18.00 1.84 2.81
N LEU A 275 -17.66 2.10 4.06
CA LEU A 275 -16.78 1.25 4.84
C LEU A 275 -17.58 0.16 5.56
N SER A 276 -17.09 -1.07 5.47
CA SER A 276 -17.65 -2.19 6.25
C SER A 276 -17.44 -2.00 7.76
N THR A 277 -18.25 -2.68 8.54
CA THR A 277 -18.18 -2.57 10.01
C THR A 277 -16.80 -2.91 10.60
N PRO A 278 -16.10 -3.98 10.16
CA PRO A 278 -14.74 -4.24 10.64
C PRO A 278 -13.76 -3.09 10.37
N ILE A 279 -13.87 -2.43 9.21
CA ILE A 279 -13.03 -1.28 8.88
C ILE A 279 -13.33 -0.10 9.80
N ARG A 280 -14.61 0.22 9.99
CA ARG A 280 -15.03 1.31 10.90
C ARG A 280 -14.53 1.07 12.33
N GLU A 281 -14.63 -0.16 12.82
CA GLU A 281 -14.19 -0.51 14.16
C GLU A 281 -12.66 -0.46 14.30
N PHE A 282 -11.91 -0.92 13.30
CA PHE A 282 -10.45 -0.79 13.29
C PHE A 282 -10.02 0.68 13.34
N LEU A 283 -10.67 1.55 12.55
CA LEU A 283 -10.42 3.00 12.55
C LEU A 283 -10.77 3.64 13.89
N ARG A 284 -11.89 3.23 14.51
CA ARG A 284 -12.29 3.71 15.84
C ARG A 284 -11.24 3.38 16.91
N ILE A 285 -10.67 2.18 16.86
CA ILE A 285 -9.59 1.78 17.78
C ILE A 285 -8.30 2.57 17.47
N ALA A 286 -8.01 2.83 16.18
CA ALA A 286 -6.87 3.64 15.77
C ALA A 286 -6.96 5.09 16.29
N ASP A 287 -8.16 5.68 16.27
CA ASP A 287 -8.38 7.05 16.77
C ASP A 287 -8.18 7.19 18.29
N GLN A 288 -8.23 6.09 19.04
CA GLN A 288 -7.96 6.08 20.48
C GLN A 288 -6.47 5.98 20.83
N ASP A 289 -5.62 5.69 19.83
CA ASP A 289 -4.17 5.58 19.96
C ASP A 289 -3.43 6.85 19.47
N ALA A 290 -4.13 7.77 18.82
CA ALA A 290 -3.61 9.06 18.34
C ALA A 290 -3.63 10.10 19.45
#